data_15e0d8a6bbf76c9ce5501ca356df7e64
#
_entry.id   15e0d8a6bbf76c9ce5501ca356df7e64
#
_cell.length_a   1.000
_cell.length_b   1.000
_cell.length_c   1.000
_cell.angle_alpha   90.00
_cell.angle_beta   90.00
_cell.angle_gamma   90.00
#
_symmetry.space_group_name_H-M   'P 1'
#
loop_
_entity.id
_entity.type
_entity.pdbx_description
1 polymer ?
#
loop_
_entity_poly.entity_id
_entity_poly.type
_entity_poly.pdbx_seq_one_letter_code
_entity_poly.pdbx_strand_id
1 'polypeptide(L)'
;NRTNFSDSIATLAEAQVRFFRGVTCFNLAKCYGGQYIIYRQLPVLGEKNHPLCSSQEGWDFIYEDLKFAAEHLPTKDKVELGCLSSGAAYGMLARAMLYAERWKEASDAAAQVMNQDYELYEDYGKLFTNSRLVPVENKESVIEFGYLKDKFTYSFDYFYCPPSDGGYAEISPTEDLVSSYQMADGSEFDWDNPEMAANPYEGREPRFYATMERGNFIYL
;
A
#
# COMPACT_ATOMS: atom_id res chain seq x y z
N ASN A 1 6.66 30.49 4.00
CA ASN A 1 6.20 31.86 3.77
C ASN A 1 5.21 31.86 2.59
N ARG A 2 3.90 31.90 2.86
CA ARG A 2 2.82 31.82 1.82
C ARG A 2 2.76 33.07 0.93
N THR A 3 3.51 34.11 1.23
CA THR A 3 3.38 35.44 0.62
C THR A 3 3.78 35.53 -0.86
N ASN A 4 4.48 34.53 -1.40
CA ASN A 4 4.99 34.55 -2.79
C ASN A 4 4.24 33.62 -3.74
N PHE A 5 3.19 32.91 -3.28
CA PHE A 5 2.43 31.96 -4.07
C PHE A 5 0.94 32.27 -4.01
N SER A 6 0.20 31.92 -5.04
CA SER A 6 -1.26 31.94 -4.95
C SER A 6 -1.73 30.94 -3.88
N ASP A 7 -2.86 31.22 -3.26
CA ASP A 7 -3.45 30.35 -2.22
C ASP A 7 -3.66 28.92 -2.74
N SER A 8 -4.03 28.76 -3.99
CA SER A 8 -4.20 27.46 -4.64
C SER A 8 -2.89 26.65 -4.69
N ILE A 9 -1.78 27.28 -5.12
CA ILE A 9 -0.47 26.63 -5.17
C ILE A 9 0.02 26.29 -3.75
N ALA A 10 -0.16 27.19 -2.81
CA ALA A 10 0.23 26.99 -1.42
C ALA A 10 -0.55 25.82 -0.78
N THR A 11 -1.85 25.74 -1.04
CA THR A 11 -2.72 24.65 -0.54
C THR A 11 -2.34 23.30 -1.15
N LEU A 12 -2.07 23.26 -2.47
CA LEU A 12 -1.61 22.05 -3.13
C LEU A 12 -0.27 21.55 -2.57
N ALA A 13 0.69 22.44 -2.38
CA ALA A 13 1.98 22.10 -1.79
C ALA A 13 1.82 21.62 -0.33
N GLU A 14 0.96 22.28 0.46
CA GLU A 14 0.65 21.83 1.82
C GLU A 14 0.02 20.43 1.81
N ALA A 15 -0.91 20.14 0.91
CA ALA A 15 -1.55 18.84 0.79
C ALA A 15 -0.53 17.72 0.48
N GLN A 16 0.41 17.96 -0.43
CA GLN A 16 1.48 17.02 -0.72
C GLN A 16 2.38 16.77 0.50
N VAL A 17 2.80 17.83 1.19
CA VAL A 17 3.65 17.71 2.40
C VAL A 17 2.92 16.96 3.50
N ARG A 18 1.64 17.27 3.74
CA ARG A 18 0.82 16.56 4.73
C ARG A 18 0.63 15.09 4.37
N PHE A 19 0.45 14.77 3.10
CA PHE A 19 0.40 13.37 2.66
C PHE A 19 1.65 12.61 3.08
N PHE A 20 2.84 13.09 2.72
CA PHE A 20 4.09 12.41 3.06
C PHE A 20 4.33 12.36 4.57
N ARG A 21 3.97 13.41 5.30
CA ARG A 21 4.08 13.42 6.76
C ARG A 21 3.14 12.40 7.39
N GLY A 22 1.88 12.36 6.95
CA GLY A 22 0.89 11.38 7.40
C GLY A 22 1.32 9.94 7.13
N VAL A 23 1.84 9.64 5.94
CA VAL A 23 2.38 8.31 5.59
C VAL A 23 3.58 7.95 6.44
N THR A 24 4.50 8.90 6.66
CA THR A 24 5.68 8.67 7.51
C THR A 24 5.27 8.41 8.96
N CYS A 25 4.36 9.22 9.51
CA CYS A 25 3.83 9.04 10.84
C CYS A 25 3.04 7.72 10.98
N PHE A 26 2.28 7.32 9.95
CA PHE A 26 1.63 6.01 9.91
C PHE A 26 2.63 4.85 10.00
N ASN A 27 3.76 4.93 9.28
CA ASN A 27 4.80 3.92 9.37
C ASN A 27 5.41 3.83 10.79
N LEU A 28 5.55 4.95 11.49
CA LEU A 28 5.96 4.94 12.90
C LEU A 28 4.85 4.36 13.80
N ALA A 29 3.61 4.82 13.63
CA ALA A 29 2.48 4.43 14.46
C ALA A 29 2.23 2.92 14.43
N LYS A 30 2.26 2.30 13.25
CA LYS A 30 2.05 0.84 13.11
C LYS A 30 3.14 0.01 13.80
N CYS A 31 4.37 0.53 13.90
CA CYS A 31 5.47 -0.17 14.56
C CYS A 31 5.52 0.07 16.08
N TYR A 32 5.01 1.21 16.55
CA TYR A 32 5.13 1.66 17.93
C TYR A 32 3.80 1.92 18.61
N GLY A 33 2.70 1.32 18.13
CA GLY A 33 1.39 1.38 18.77
C GLY A 33 0.77 2.78 18.82
N GLY A 34 1.04 3.61 17.82
CA GLY A 34 0.52 4.99 17.74
C GLY A 34 1.32 6.01 18.52
N GLN A 35 2.35 5.61 19.26
CA GLN A 35 3.17 6.51 20.07
C GLN A 35 4.48 6.86 19.36
N TYR A 36 4.66 8.14 19.05
CA TYR A 36 5.87 8.67 18.43
C TYR A 36 6.03 10.16 18.79
N ILE A 37 7.13 10.78 18.37
CA ILE A 37 7.34 12.21 18.56
C ILE A 37 6.69 12.98 17.43
N ILE A 38 5.73 13.86 17.75
CA ILE A 38 5.12 14.76 16.78
C ILE A 38 5.91 16.08 16.75
N TYR A 39 6.61 16.33 15.66
CA TYR A 39 7.26 17.61 15.42
C TYR A 39 6.29 18.58 14.74
N ARG A 40 5.76 19.54 15.51
CA ARG A 40 4.87 20.60 15.00
C ARG A 40 5.63 21.79 14.45
N GLN A 41 6.92 21.87 14.74
CA GLN A 41 7.86 22.87 14.25
C GLN A 41 9.26 22.25 14.11
N LEU A 42 10.15 22.91 13.40
CA LEU A 42 11.53 22.44 13.28
C LEU A 42 12.18 22.38 14.67
N PRO A 43 12.88 21.28 15.01
CA PRO A 43 13.59 21.15 16.27
C PRO A 43 14.68 22.24 16.38
N VAL A 44 14.81 22.79 17.58
CA VAL A 44 15.89 23.76 17.87
C VAL A 44 17.15 23.00 18.23
N LEU A 45 18.30 23.45 17.73
CA LEU A 45 19.59 22.84 18.02
C LEU A 45 19.85 22.81 19.54
N GLY A 46 20.08 21.62 20.09
CA GLY A 46 20.28 21.40 21.52
C GLY A 46 19.05 20.95 22.30
N GLU A 47 17.87 20.99 21.73
CA GLU A 47 16.67 20.38 22.29
C GLU A 47 16.80 18.85 22.26
N LYS A 48 16.77 18.21 23.43
CA LYS A 48 17.05 16.77 23.54
C LYS A 48 15.84 15.94 24.00
N ASN A 49 14.84 16.55 24.60
CA ASN A 49 13.72 15.85 25.24
C ASN A 49 12.42 16.24 24.56
N HIS A 50 11.97 15.40 23.61
CA HIS A 50 10.64 15.49 23.04
C HIS A 50 9.81 14.34 23.60
N PRO A 51 8.69 14.62 24.26
CA PRO A 51 7.80 13.56 24.78
C PRO A 51 7.15 12.80 23.60
N LEU A 52 6.91 11.52 23.83
CA LEU A 52 6.03 10.75 22.95
C LEU A 52 4.59 11.27 23.08
N CYS A 53 3.87 11.31 21.98
CA CYS A 53 2.43 11.55 22.01
C CYS A 53 1.70 10.33 22.60
N SER A 54 0.46 10.54 23.04
CA SER A 54 -0.45 9.42 23.31
C SER A 54 -0.81 8.71 21.99
N SER A 55 -1.23 7.45 22.07
CA SER A 55 -1.68 6.70 20.89
C SER A 55 -2.82 7.42 20.17
N GLN A 56 -3.79 7.97 20.94
CA GLN A 56 -4.89 8.74 20.38
C GLN A 56 -4.41 9.96 19.59
N GLU A 57 -3.53 10.78 20.18
CA GLU A 57 -2.97 11.96 19.50
C GLU A 57 -2.17 11.58 18.24
N GLY A 58 -1.45 10.46 18.29
CA GLY A 58 -0.69 9.97 17.13
C GLY A 58 -1.60 9.59 15.96
N TRP A 59 -2.68 8.85 16.21
CA TRP A 59 -3.64 8.49 15.18
C TRP A 59 -4.48 9.68 14.69
N ASP A 60 -4.85 10.60 15.58
CA ASP A 60 -5.54 11.83 15.19
C ASP A 60 -4.68 12.71 14.28
N PHE A 61 -3.38 12.82 14.57
CA PHE A 61 -2.45 13.58 13.73
C PHE A 61 -2.33 12.99 12.31
N ILE A 62 -2.26 11.67 12.20
CA ILE A 62 -2.24 10.97 10.90
C ILE A 62 -3.55 11.20 10.16
N TYR A 63 -4.68 11.08 10.85
CA TYR A 63 -6.00 11.31 10.28
C TYR A 63 -6.14 12.72 9.70
N GLU A 64 -5.78 13.74 10.47
CA GLU A 64 -5.87 15.15 10.05
C GLU A 64 -5.00 15.43 8.82
N ASP A 65 -3.79 14.88 8.79
CA ASP A 65 -2.87 15.09 7.67
C ASP A 65 -3.33 14.40 6.39
N LEU A 66 -3.70 13.13 6.47
CA LEU A 66 -4.16 12.38 5.29
C LEU A 66 -5.52 12.86 4.80
N LYS A 67 -6.42 13.27 5.71
CA LYS A 67 -7.70 13.86 5.35
C LYS A 67 -7.52 15.20 4.63
N PHE A 68 -6.70 16.09 5.17
CA PHE A 68 -6.39 17.35 4.50
C PHE A 68 -5.82 17.12 3.09
N ALA A 69 -4.89 16.18 2.95
CA ALA A 69 -4.34 15.81 1.66
C ALA A 69 -5.43 15.31 0.71
N ALA A 70 -6.30 14.42 1.18
CA ALA A 70 -7.39 13.85 0.37
C ALA A 70 -8.40 14.90 -0.12
N GLU A 71 -8.70 15.89 0.71
CA GLU A 71 -9.65 16.97 0.40
C GLU A 71 -9.07 18.05 -0.54
N HIS A 72 -7.73 18.16 -0.65
CA HIS A 72 -7.09 19.25 -1.38
C HIS A 72 -6.21 18.81 -2.56
N LEU A 73 -5.91 17.51 -2.66
CA LEU A 73 -5.26 16.96 -3.85
C LEU A 73 -6.26 16.79 -4.99
N PRO A 74 -5.85 16.96 -6.25
CA PRO A 74 -6.71 16.71 -7.41
C PRO A 74 -6.98 15.20 -7.58
N THR A 75 -8.03 14.86 -8.31
CA THR A 75 -8.37 13.48 -8.69
C THR A 75 -7.35 12.89 -9.66
N LYS A 76 -7.28 11.56 -9.78
CA LYS A 76 -6.29 10.85 -10.60
C LYS A 76 -6.27 11.30 -12.07
N ASP A 77 -7.43 11.60 -12.64
CA ASP A 77 -7.60 12.09 -14.02
C ASP A 77 -7.02 13.49 -14.28
N LYS A 78 -6.70 14.23 -13.21
CA LYS A 78 -6.19 15.61 -13.27
C LYS A 78 -4.74 15.76 -12.88
N VAL A 79 -4.06 14.68 -12.58
CA VAL A 79 -2.64 14.68 -12.22
C VAL A 79 -1.80 13.94 -13.27
N GLU A 80 -0.55 14.34 -13.40
CA GLU A 80 0.42 13.61 -14.19
C GLU A 80 0.77 12.28 -13.52
N LEU A 81 1.19 11.30 -14.31
CA LEU A 81 1.64 10.00 -13.82
C LEU A 81 2.79 10.19 -12.80
N GLY A 82 2.66 9.53 -11.67
CA GLY A 82 3.62 9.64 -10.56
C GLY A 82 3.35 10.79 -9.60
N CYS A 83 2.35 11.64 -9.87
CA CYS A 83 1.90 12.67 -8.93
C CYS A 83 0.84 12.13 -7.97
N LEU A 84 0.76 12.75 -6.79
CA LEU A 84 -0.22 12.38 -5.77
C LEU A 84 -1.63 12.81 -6.16
N SER A 85 -2.58 11.92 -6.00
CA SER A 85 -4.01 12.18 -6.19
C SER A 85 -4.80 12.12 -4.87
N SER A 86 -6.00 12.68 -4.89
CA SER A 86 -6.93 12.56 -3.76
C SER A 86 -7.27 11.09 -3.46
N GLY A 87 -7.41 10.25 -4.48
CA GLY A 87 -7.62 8.82 -4.32
C GLY A 87 -6.48 8.13 -3.58
N ALA A 88 -5.21 8.48 -3.89
CA ALA A 88 -4.06 7.99 -3.16
C ALA A 88 -4.11 8.37 -1.67
N ALA A 89 -4.51 9.62 -1.37
CA ALA A 89 -4.62 10.08 0.01
C ALA A 89 -5.78 9.42 0.76
N TYR A 90 -6.95 9.25 0.14
CA TYR A 90 -8.07 8.50 0.72
C TYR A 90 -7.72 7.02 0.94
N GLY A 91 -7.03 6.38 -0.01
CA GLY A 91 -6.58 4.99 0.14
C GLY A 91 -5.62 4.81 1.31
N MET A 92 -4.67 5.72 1.48
CA MET A 92 -3.77 5.71 2.64
C MET A 92 -4.48 6.04 3.94
N LEU A 93 -5.46 6.95 3.93
CA LEU A 93 -6.30 7.25 5.09
C LEU A 93 -7.11 6.03 5.52
N ALA A 94 -7.77 5.35 4.57
CA ALA A 94 -8.52 4.12 4.86
C ALA A 94 -7.62 3.07 5.52
N ARG A 95 -6.43 2.84 4.98
CA ARG A 95 -5.45 1.91 5.54
C ARG A 95 -4.99 2.33 6.95
N ALA A 96 -4.66 3.58 7.15
CA ALA A 96 -4.22 4.07 8.46
C ALA A 96 -5.32 3.94 9.52
N MET A 97 -6.57 4.24 9.17
CA MET A 97 -7.71 4.12 10.09
C MET A 97 -8.06 2.66 10.40
N LEU A 98 -7.82 1.72 9.48
CA LEU A 98 -7.91 0.28 9.76
C LEU A 98 -6.95 -0.14 10.87
N TYR A 99 -5.68 0.28 10.79
CA TYR A 99 -4.67 0.01 11.82
C TYR A 99 -4.97 0.71 13.16
N ALA A 100 -5.66 1.84 13.13
CA ALA A 100 -6.12 2.55 14.31
C ALA A 100 -7.42 1.97 14.91
N GLU A 101 -7.99 0.90 14.32
CA GLU A 101 -9.30 0.32 14.67
C GLU A 101 -10.47 1.31 14.57
N ARG A 102 -10.30 2.34 13.75
CA ARG A 102 -11.30 3.38 13.47
C ARG A 102 -12.13 3.00 12.24
N TRP A 103 -12.95 1.97 12.41
CA TRP A 103 -13.63 1.27 11.31
C TRP A 103 -14.54 2.16 10.46
N LYS A 104 -15.23 3.11 11.10
CA LYS A 104 -16.10 4.03 10.39
C LYS A 104 -15.31 4.96 9.48
N GLU A 105 -14.26 5.59 9.98
CA GLU A 105 -13.41 6.48 9.21
C GLU A 105 -12.67 5.73 8.09
N ALA A 106 -12.26 4.49 8.34
CA ALA A 106 -11.67 3.62 7.33
C ALA A 106 -12.67 3.33 6.20
N SER A 107 -13.90 2.97 6.54
CA SER A 107 -14.98 2.72 5.57
C SER A 107 -15.35 3.97 4.78
N ASP A 108 -15.50 5.12 5.45
CA ASP A 108 -15.84 6.40 4.83
C ASP A 108 -14.74 6.82 3.82
N ALA A 109 -13.47 6.65 4.20
CA ALA A 109 -12.34 6.96 3.30
C ALA A 109 -12.27 6.00 2.11
N ALA A 110 -12.48 4.70 2.31
CA ALA A 110 -12.52 3.71 1.23
C ALA A 110 -13.66 4.02 0.24
N ALA A 111 -14.83 4.42 0.73
CA ALA A 111 -15.96 4.82 -0.10
C ALA A 111 -15.61 6.02 -0.99
N GLN A 112 -14.78 6.97 -0.52
CA GLN A 112 -14.33 8.08 -1.35
C GLN A 112 -13.41 7.64 -2.50
N VAL A 113 -12.63 6.57 -2.33
CA VAL A 113 -11.85 5.97 -3.43
C VAL A 113 -12.79 5.31 -4.43
N MET A 114 -13.77 4.53 -3.96
CA MET A 114 -14.75 3.84 -4.81
C MET A 114 -15.62 4.80 -5.63
N ASN A 115 -15.80 6.03 -5.18
CA ASN A 115 -16.55 7.07 -5.90
C ASN A 115 -15.70 7.78 -6.98
N GLN A 116 -14.42 7.42 -7.12
CA GLN A 116 -13.54 7.94 -8.18
C GLN A 116 -13.39 6.89 -9.30
N ASP A 117 -12.71 7.25 -10.38
CA ASP A 117 -12.52 6.39 -11.55
C ASP A 117 -11.44 5.31 -11.31
N TYR A 118 -11.70 4.43 -10.34
CA TYR A 118 -10.91 3.23 -10.08
C TYR A 118 -11.74 1.98 -10.37
N GLU A 119 -11.13 1.01 -11.02
CA GLU A 119 -11.76 -0.26 -11.40
C GLU A 119 -10.78 -1.40 -11.18
N LEU A 120 -11.27 -2.58 -10.82
CA LEU A 120 -10.43 -3.78 -10.75
C LEU A 120 -9.89 -4.11 -12.14
N TYR A 121 -8.63 -4.54 -12.20
CA TYR A 121 -8.03 -5.00 -13.44
C TYR A 121 -8.66 -6.33 -13.85
N GLU A 122 -8.93 -6.50 -15.15
CA GLU A 122 -9.68 -7.64 -15.66
C GLU A 122 -9.03 -9.00 -15.35
N ASP A 123 -7.70 -9.07 -15.40
CA ASP A 123 -6.93 -10.29 -15.18
C ASP A 123 -5.91 -10.07 -14.06
N TYR A 124 -6.16 -10.71 -12.92
CA TYR A 124 -5.30 -10.58 -11.73
C TYR A 124 -3.83 -10.92 -12.00
N GLY A 125 -3.54 -11.99 -12.76
CA GLY A 125 -2.16 -12.37 -13.09
C GLY A 125 -1.47 -11.33 -13.99
N LYS A 126 -2.20 -10.76 -14.95
CA LYS A 126 -1.68 -9.73 -15.84
C LYS A 126 -1.49 -8.38 -15.16
N LEU A 127 -2.21 -8.10 -14.06
CA LEU A 127 -2.02 -6.89 -13.26
C LEU A 127 -0.55 -6.70 -12.87
N PHE A 128 0.14 -7.78 -12.49
CA PHE A 128 1.53 -7.72 -12.03
C PHE A 128 2.58 -7.81 -13.15
N THR A 129 2.19 -8.21 -14.34
CA THR A 129 3.08 -8.35 -15.50
C THR A 129 2.90 -7.24 -16.53
N ASN A 130 1.68 -7.00 -16.98
CA ASN A 130 1.37 -6.08 -18.07
C ASN A 130 1.13 -4.64 -17.62
N SER A 131 0.61 -4.43 -16.42
CA SER A 131 0.33 -3.08 -15.90
C SER A 131 1.58 -2.21 -15.78
N ARG A 132 2.75 -2.82 -15.66
CA ARG A 132 4.05 -2.12 -15.67
C ARG A 132 4.39 -1.52 -17.04
N LEU A 133 3.87 -2.10 -18.12
CA LEU A 133 4.17 -1.66 -19.50
C LEU A 133 3.22 -0.56 -19.96
N VAL A 134 2.01 -0.50 -19.38
CA VAL A 134 0.97 0.48 -19.75
C VAL A 134 0.32 1.06 -18.49
N PRO A 135 1.06 1.83 -17.68
CA PRO A 135 0.56 2.35 -16.38
C PRO A 135 -0.70 3.21 -16.51
N VAL A 136 -0.88 3.88 -17.66
CA VAL A 136 -2.02 4.77 -17.92
C VAL A 136 -3.35 4.01 -17.99
N GLU A 137 -3.32 2.72 -18.37
CA GLU A 137 -4.51 1.87 -18.48
C GLU A 137 -4.84 1.14 -17.18
N ASN A 138 -3.94 1.17 -16.19
CA ASN A 138 -4.16 0.52 -14.90
C ASN A 138 -5.04 1.39 -13.99
N LYS A 139 -6.34 1.14 -14.03
CA LYS A 139 -7.30 1.82 -13.15
C LYS A 139 -7.35 1.26 -11.73
N GLU A 140 -6.83 0.06 -11.49
CA GLU A 140 -6.78 -0.54 -10.14
C GLU A 140 -5.75 0.13 -9.26
N SER A 141 -4.65 0.59 -9.83
CA SER A 141 -3.57 1.19 -9.07
C SER A 141 -3.98 2.54 -8.47
N VAL A 142 -4.05 2.61 -7.15
CA VAL A 142 -4.41 3.81 -6.40
C VAL A 142 -3.20 4.70 -6.15
N ILE A 143 -2.04 4.10 -5.85
CA ILE A 143 -0.76 4.78 -5.66
C ILE A 143 0.38 3.89 -6.15
N GLU A 144 1.31 4.47 -6.89
CA GLU A 144 2.46 3.77 -7.43
C GLU A 144 3.76 4.48 -7.08
N PHE A 145 4.79 3.68 -6.80
CA PHE A 145 6.17 4.17 -6.71
C PHE A 145 6.86 3.84 -8.03
N GLY A 146 7.09 4.88 -8.84
CA GLY A 146 7.75 4.73 -10.13
C GLY A 146 9.25 4.50 -9.99
N TYR A 147 9.76 3.55 -10.79
CA TYR A 147 11.18 3.32 -10.97
C TYR A 147 11.57 3.63 -12.40
N LEU A 148 12.78 4.10 -12.60
CA LEU A 148 13.29 4.45 -13.92
C LEU A 148 14.49 3.58 -14.23
N LYS A 149 14.43 2.84 -15.33
CA LYS A 149 15.53 2.01 -15.83
C LYS A 149 16.82 2.86 -15.92
N ASP A 150 17.92 2.28 -15.46
CA ASP A 150 19.26 2.86 -15.46
C ASP A 150 19.50 4.10 -14.58
N LYS A 151 18.45 4.62 -13.88
CA LYS A 151 18.56 5.77 -12.97
C LYS A 151 18.09 5.47 -11.56
N PHE A 152 16.87 4.96 -11.42
CA PHE A 152 16.25 4.58 -10.15
C PHE A 152 15.71 3.17 -10.30
N THR A 153 16.62 2.21 -10.32
CA THR A 153 16.29 0.79 -10.41
C THR A 153 16.00 0.21 -9.03
N TYR A 154 15.30 -0.90 -9.01
CA TYR A 154 15.14 -1.72 -7.83
C TYR A 154 15.68 -3.13 -8.13
N SER A 155 16.09 -3.83 -7.07
CA SER A 155 16.69 -5.16 -7.17
C SER A 155 15.78 -6.25 -6.60
N PHE A 156 14.46 -6.05 -6.61
CA PHE A 156 13.52 -6.99 -6.02
C PHE A 156 13.60 -8.38 -6.66
N ASP A 157 13.90 -8.46 -7.93
CA ASP A 157 14.01 -9.76 -8.62
C ASP A 157 15.05 -10.66 -7.93
N TYR A 158 16.17 -10.12 -7.46
CA TYR A 158 17.16 -10.89 -6.70
C TYR A 158 16.65 -11.40 -5.36
N PHE A 159 15.78 -10.63 -4.69
CA PHE A 159 15.26 -10.98 -3.37
C PHE A 159 14.06 -11.94 -3.46
N TYR A 160 13.26 -11.82 -4.52
CA TYR A 160 12.00 -12.58 -4.66
C TYR A 160 12.16 -13.85 -5.48
N CYS A 161 13.02 -13.85 -6.52
CA CYS A 161 13.20 -15.02 -7.34
C CYS A 161 13.82 -16.21 -6.58
N PRO A 162 13.43 -17.44 -6.92
CA PRO A 162 14.02 -18.63 -6.32
C PRO A 162 15.51 -18.78 -6.70
N PRO A 163 16.30 -19.54 -5.93
CA PRO A 163 17.72 -19.80 -6.22
C PRO A 163 17.95 -20.45 -7.59
N SER A 164 17.00 -21.23 -8.10
CA SER A 164 17.02 -21.78 -9.46
C SER A 164 17.12 -20.72 -10.54
N ASP A 165 16.54 -19.54 -10.29
CA ASP A 165 16.52 -18.40 -11.23
C ASP A 165 17.55 -17.32 -10.87
N GLY A 166 18.49 -17.67 -9.96
CA GLY A 166 19.56 -16.78 -9.54
C GLY A 166 19.17 -15.78 -8.44
N GLY A 167 18.03 -15.96 -7.80
CA GLY A 167 17.57 -15.14 -6.69
C GLY A 167 17.90 -15.75 -5.32
N TYR A 168 17.46 -15.09 -4.25
CA TYR A 168 17.73 -15.47 -2.87
C TYR A 168 16.52 -16.05 -2.15
N ALA A 169 15.30 -15.99 -2.72
CA ALA A 169 14.04 -16.41 -2.11
C ALA A 169 13.84 -15.86 -0.68
N GLU A 170 14.26 -14.60 -0.44
CA GLU A 170 14.18 -13.98 0.89
C GLU A 170 12.75 -13.73 1.35
N ILE A 171 11.79 -13.68 0.41
CA ILE A 171 10.38 -13.49 0.68
C ILE A 171 9.65 -14.75 0.25
N SER A 172 9.22 -15.49 1.25
CA SER A 172 8.41 -16.70 1.09
C SER A 172 7.04 -16.49 1.74
N PRO A 173 5.96 -17.02 1.15
CA PRO A 173 4.64 -16.95 1.76
C PRO A 173 4.63 -17.76 3.07
N THR A 174 3.86 -17.27 4.06
CA THR A 174 3.55 -18.07 5.24
C THR A 174 2.53 -19.14 4.89
N GLU A 175 2.50 -20.23 5.69
CA GLU A 175 1.49 -21.28 5.53
C GLU A 175 0.07 -20.72 5.70
N ASP A 176 -0.14 -19.77 6.59
CA ASP A 176 -1.42 -19.11 6.77
C ASP A 176 -1.91 -18.40 5.49
N LEU A 177 -0.97 -17.75 4.77
CA LEU A 177 -1.31 -17.13 3.49
C LEU A 177 -1.64 -18.20 2.43
N VAL A 178 -0.86 -19.27 2.35
CA VAL A 178 -1.10 -20.40 1.43
C VAL A 178 -2.47 -21.02 1.68
N SER A 179 -2.79 -21.28 2.94
CA SER A 179 -4.07 -21.88 3.36
C SER A 179 -5.28 -20.97 3.18
N SER A 180 -5.08 -19.64 3.19
CA SER A 180 -6.17 -18.66 3.02
C SER A 180 -6.78 -18.61 1.62
N TYR A 181 -6.08 -19.14 0.62
CA TYR A 181 -6.63 -19.25 -0.73
C TYR A 181 -7.65 -20.39 -0.81
N GLN A 182 -8.75 -20.15 -1.51
CA GLN A 182 -9.83 -21.12 -1.69
C GLN A 182 -9.49 -22.20 -2.71
N MET A 183 -10.30 -23.26 -2.72
CA MET A 183 -10.36 -24.21 -3.81
C MET A 183 -11.01 -23.58 -5.04
N ALA A 184 -10.89 -24.20 -6.20
CA ALA A 184 -11.46 -23.68 -7.46
C ALA A 184 -12.99 -23.58 -7.45
N ASP A 185 -13.66 -24.35 -6.61
CA ASP A 185 -15.12 -24.33 -6.42
C ASP A 185 -15.58 -23.30 -5.37
N GLY A 186 -14.64 -22.57 -4.74
CA GLY A 186 -14.91 -21.56 -3.72
C GLY A 186 -14.98 -22.12 -2.29
N SER A 187 -14.79 -23.41 -2.08
CA SER A 187 -14.67 -23.98 -0.73
C SER A 187 -13.37 -23.59 -0.07
N GLU A 188 -13.33 -23.59 1.26
CA GLU A 188 -12.12 -23.35 2.03
C GLU A 188 -11.20 -24.57 1.92
N PHE A 189 -9.88 -24.31 1.92
CA PHE A 189 -8.88 -25.34 2.02
C PHE A 189 -8.79 -25.86 3.47
N ASP A 190 -8.76 -27.17 3.64
CA ASP A 190 -8.76 -27.80 4.96
C ASP A 190 -7.66 -28.87 5.06
N TRP A 191 -6.70 -28.66 5.95
CA TRP A 191 -5.62 -29.61 6.25
C TRP A 191 -6.12 -30.91 6.91
N ASP A 192 -7.26 -30.87 7.58
CA ASP A 192 -7.86 -32.06 8.20
C ASP A 192 -8.57 -32.95 7.15
N ASN A 193 -8.78 -32.44 5.94
CA ASN A 193 -9.26 -33.24 4.81
C ASN A 193 -8.10 -34.01 4.17
N PRO A 194 -8.06 -35.37 4.23
CA PRO A 194 -6.95 -36.15 3.73
C PRO A 194 -6.66 -35.99 2.23
N GLU A 195 -7.67 -35.73 1.42
CA GLU A 195 -7.52 -35.56 -0.03
C GLU A 195 -6.86 -34.21 -0.33
N MET A 196 -7.27 -33.13 0.35
CA MET A 196 -6.66 -31.82 0.22
C MET A 196 -5.25 -31.80 0.78
N ALA A 197 -5.03 -32.40 1.95
CA ALA A 197 -3.70 -32.48 2.58
C ALA A 197 -2.69 -33.30 1.76
N ALA A 198 -3.14 -34.31 1.02
CA ALA A 198 -2.27 -35.09 0.14
C ALA A 198 -1.79 -34.29 -1.08
N ASN A 199 -2.59 -33.32 -1.55
CA ASN A 199 -2.29 -32.50 -2.71
C ASN A 199 -2.59 -31.01 -2.44
N PRO A 200 -1.89 -30.35 -1.50
CA PRO A 200 -2.29 -29.06 -0.95
C PRO A 200 -2.23 -27.89 -1.94
N TYR A 201 -1.59 -28.10 -3.08
CA TYR A 201 -1.40 -27.07 -4.11
C TYR A 201 -2.24 -27.32 -5.37
N GLU A 202 -3.07 -28.36 -5.40
CA GLU A 202 -3.89 -28.70 -6.56
C GLU A 202 -5.35 -28.30 -6.36
N GLY A 203 -6.04 -27.99 -7.47
CA GLY A 203 -7.45 -27.59 -7.43
C GLY A 203 -7.71 -26.26 -6.73
N ARG A 204 -6.70 -25.39 -6.57
CA ARG A 204 -6.84 -24.08 -5.93
C ARG A 204 -7.40 -23.05 -6.91
N GLU A 205 -7.91 -21.94 -6.36
CA GLU A 205 -8.38 -20.82 -7.17
C GLU A 205 -7.27 -20.18 -8.04
N PRO A 206 -7.61 -19.55 -9.18
CA PRO A 206 -6.61 -19.01 -10.11
C PRO A 206 -5.62 -18.01 -9.49
N ARG A 207 -6.04 -17.19 -8.50
CA ARG A 207 -5.17 -16.23 -7.81
C ARG A 207 -4.06 -16.90 -7.04
N PHE A 208 -4.28 -18.11 -6.53
CA PHE A 208 -3.26 -18.92 -5.89
C PHE A 208 -2.08 -19.13 -6.85
N TYR A 209 -2.34 -19.64 -8.05
CA TYR A 209 -1.29 -19.93 -9.03
C TYR A 209 -0.63 -18.68 -9.60
N ALA A 210 -1.31 -17.54 -9.60
CA ALA A 210 -0.74 -16.26 -10.02
C ALA A 210 0.17 -15.62 -8.96
N THR A 211 0.04 -16.02 -7.69
CA THR A 211 0.78 -15.45 -6.56
C THR A 211 1.87 -16.38 -6.04
N MET A 212 1.61 -17.70 -6.04
CA MET A 212 2.47 -18.70 -5.40
C MET A 212 3.30 -19.44 -6.44
N GLU A 213 4.62 -19.38 -6.30
CA GLU A 213 5.53 -20.21 -7.05
C GLU A 213 5.86 -21.47 -6.26
N ARG A 214 5.73 -22.65 -6.90
CA ARG A 214 6.03 -23.95 -6.27
C ARG A 214 7.51 -24.26 -6.35
N GLY A 215 8.12 -24.61 -5.21
CA GLY A 215 9.48 -25.13 -5.16
C GLY A 215 9.71 -26.52 -5.81
N ASN A 216 8.67 -27.13 -6.37
CA ASN A 216 8.74 -28.42 -7.09
C ASN A 216 8.65 -28.27 -8.62
N PHE A 217 8.87 -27.09 -9.15
CA PHE A 217 9.16 -26.99 -10.57
C PHE A 217 10.50 -27.66 -10.82
N ILE A 218 10.45 -28.88 -11.32
CA ILE A 218 11.57 -29.44 -12.06
C ILE A 218 11.60 -28.58 -13.31
N TYR A 219 12.50 -27.63 -13.30
CA TYR A 219 12.86 -26.90 -14.50
C TYR A 219 13.55 -27.90 -15.42
N LEU A 220 12.85 -28.26 -16.48
CA LEU A 220 13.40 -29.04 -17.58
C LEU A 220 14.17 -28.11 -18.53
#